data_c4258b29cf3289d5498c094c3ba01739
#
_entry.id   c4258b29cf3289d5498c094c3ba01739
#
_cell.length_a   1.000
_cell.length_b   1.000
_cell.length_c   1.000
_cell.angle_alpha   90.00
_cell.angle_beta   90.00
_cell.angle_gamma   90.00
#
_symmetry.space_group_name_H-M   'P 1'
#
loop_
_entity.id
_entity.type
_entity.pdbx_description
1 polymer ?
#
loop_
_entity_poly.entity_id
_entity_poly.type
_entity_poly.pdbx_seq_one_letter_code
_entity_poly.pdbx_strand_id
1 'polypeptide(L)'
;AMSLKISVIKDKILSENWFLLRNMTYELTRSDGSVIRHRREVYDRGNGATILLYNRHKQTVVLVRQFRIATWVNGNEDGMLIETCAGLLDSDEPEECVRKEAIEETGFEVGEVRKLFELFMSPGGVTELIYFFIAEYNDTQRANDGGGVDDEDIEVLELPYHRALEMM
;
A
#
# COMPACT_ATOMS: atom_id res chain seq x y z
N ALA A 1 30.12 -2.99 -5.86
CA ALA A 1 28.99 -2.20 -5.40
C ALA A 1 29.52 -0.88 -4.85
N MET A 2 29.03 0.26 -5.34
CA MET A 2 29.38 1.58 -4.78
C MET A 2 28.85 1.66 -3.35
N SER A 3 29.77 1.75 -2.38
CA SER A 3 29.40 2.01 -0.99
C SER A 3 29.17 3.51 -0.83
N LEU A 4 27.92 3.91 -0.65
CA LEU A 4 27.56 5.28 -0.27
C LEU A 4 27.51 5.37 1.26
N LYS A 5 28.20 6.37 1.82
CA LYS A 5 28.07 6.68 3.25
C LYS A 5 27.13 7.87 3.40
N ILE A 6 26.09 7.70 4.20
CA ILE A 6 25.06 8.71 4.47
C ILE A 6 25.35 9.34 5.83
N SER A 7 25.31 10.67 5.89
CA SER A 7 25.41 11.44 7.13
C SER A 7 24.25 12.44 7.20
N VAL A 8 23.37 12.27 8.15
CA VAL A 8 22.26 13.22 8.40
C VAL A 8 22.79 14.43 9.15
N ILE A 9 22.68 15.61 8.53
CA ILE A 9 23.15 16.88 9.08
C ILE A 9 22.05 17.57 9.88
N LYS A 10 20.81 17.51 9.36
CA LYS A 10 19.66 18.13 10.00
C LYS A 10 18.39 17.36 9.65
N ASP A 11 17.58 17.11 10.65
CA ASP A 11 16.24 16.55 10.54
C ASP A 11 15.26 17.51 11.22
N LYS A 12 14.40 18.14 10.42
CA LYS A 12 13.41 19.11 10.90
C LYS A 12 12.01 18.61 10.60
N ILE A 13 11.19 18.45 11.65
CA ILE A 13 9.76 18.19 11.52
C ILE A 13 9.07 19.44 10.96
N LEU A 14 8.35 19.29 9.84
CA LEU A 14 7.54 20.33 9.22
C LEU A 14 6.08 20.22 9.63
N SER A 15 5.58 19.00 9.79
CA SER A 15 4.21 18.71 10.21
C SER A 15 4.17 17.36 10.92
N GLU A 16 3.48 17.33 12.04
CA GLU A 16 3.23 16.14 12.86
C GLU A 16 1.76 16.15 13.28
N ASN A 17 0.89 15.71 12.36
CA ASN A 17 -0.54 15.60 12.60
C ASN A 17 -0.92 14.10 12.58
N TRP A 18 -1.63 13.65 11.54
CA TRP A 18 -1.92 12.24 11.37
C TRP A 18 -0.65 11.45 11.04
N PHE A 19 0.14 11.99 10.11
CA PHE A 19 1.43 11.45 9.70
C PHE A 19 2.53 12.51 9.83
N LEU A 20 3.78 12.10 9.59
CA LEU A 20 4.97 12.90 9.83
C LEU A 20 5.57 13.40 8.51
N LEU A 21 5.71 14.71 8.36
CA LEU A 21 6.45 15.35 7.27
C LEU A 21 7.73 15.98 7.82
N ARG A 22 8.87 15.58 7.26
CA ARG A 22 10.20 16.08 7.63
C ARG A 22 10.86 16.81 6.48
N ASN A 23 11.77 17.73 6.81
CA ASN A 23 12.77 18.26 5.91
C ASN A 23 14.15 17.79 6.38
N MET A 24 14.78 16.92 5.61
CA MET A 24 16.06 16.30 5.94
C MET A 24 17.18 16.88 5.09
N THR A 25 18.25 17.34 5.73
CA THR A 25 19.52 17.71 5.10
C THR A 25 20.55 16.61 5.39
N TYR A 26 21.15 16.08 4.35
CA TYR A 26 22.10 14.97 4.47
C TYR A 26 23.23 15.08 3.46
N GLU A 27 24.33 14.43 3.74
CA GLU A 27 25.49 14.29 2.87
C GLU A 27 25.66 12.84 2.42
N LEU A 28 25.94 12.69 1.14
CA LEU A 28 26.33 11.43 0.54
C LEU A 28 27.82 11.50 0.20
N THR A 29 28.62 10.64 0.82
CA THR A 29 30.02 10.46 0.46
C THR A 29 30.14 9.31 -0.52
N ARG A 30 30.67 9.59 -1.71
CA ARG A 30 30.89 8.59 -2.75
C ARG A 30 32.20 7.82 -2.50
N SER A 31 32.37 6.72 -3.23
CA SER A 31 33.59 5.90 -3.16
C SER A 31 34.87 6.62 -3.56
N ASP A 32 34.76 7.67 -4.39
CA ASP A 32 35.88 8.55 -4.77
C ASP A 32 36.21 9.64 -3.73
N GLY A 33 35.47 9.65 -2.61
CA GLY A 33 35.62 10.64 -1.54
C GLY A 33 34.86 11.95 -1.78
N SER A 34 34.21 12.14 -2.93
CA SER A 34 33.39 13.32 -3.19
C SER A 34 32.14 13.33 -2.29
N VAL A 35 31.73 14.51 -1.85
CA VAL A 35 30.58 14.71 -0.96
C VAL A 35 29.55 15.58 -1.66
N ILE A 36 28.30 15.12 -1.65
CA ILE A 36 27.15 15.88 -2.15
C ILE A 36 26.17 16.09 -1.01
N ARG A 37 25.75 17.35 -0.83
CA ARG A 37 24.72 17.71 0.15
C ARG A 37 23.37 17.84 -0.54
N HIS A 38 22.36 17.18 0.03
CA HIS A 38 20.97 17.25 -0.39
C HIS A 38 20.07 17.73 0.73
N ARG A 39 18.94 18.30 0.33
CA ARG A 39 17.80 18.58 1.21
C ARG A 39 16.54 18.04 0.54
N ARG A 40 15.76 17.24 1.26
CA ARG A 40 14.52 16.60 0.76
C ARG A 40 13.45 16.64 1.82
N GLU A 41 12.21 16.77 1.36
CA GLU A 41 11.04 16.48 2.18
C GLU A 41 10.75 14.99 2.14
N VAL A 42 10.42 14.43 3.30
CA VAL A 42 10.16 13.00 3.49
C VAL A 42 8.87 12.86 4.27
N TYR A 43 7.88 12.23 3.65
CA TYR A 43 6.59 11.96 4.25
C TYR A 43 6.54 10.51 4.74
N ASP A 44 6.29 10.35 6.04
CA ASP A 44 6.18 9.07 6.70
C ASP A 44 4.72 8.85 7.13
N ARG A 45 4.07 7.89 6.51
CA ARG A 45 2.70 7.46 6.79
C ARG A 45 2.60 6.00 7.27
N GLY A 46 3.73 5.42 7.66
CA GLY A 46 3.85 4.01 8.01
C GLY A 46 3.96 3.10 6.78
N ASN A 47 4.07 1.82 7.05
CA ASN A 47 4.10 0.76 6.06
C ASN A 47 2.73 0.09 5.97
N GLY A 48 2.47 -0.62 4.89
CA GLY A 48 1.21 -1.32 4.67
C GLY A 48 1.39 -2.71 4.09
N ALA A 49 0.28 -3.41 3.97
CA ALA A 49 0.21 -4.69 3.28
C ALA A 49 -1.02 -4.73 2.38
N THR A 50 -0.90 -5.42 1.27
CA THR A 50 -1.98 -5.60 0.29
C THR A 50 -2.11 -7.04 -0.12
N ILE A 51 -3.32 -7.44 -0.50
CA ILE A 51 -3.62 -8.80 -0.92
C ILE A 51 -4.51 -8.82 -2.16
N LEU A 52 -4.12 -9.62 -3.15
CA LEU A 52 -4.98 -9.97 -4.27
C LEU A 52 -5.66 -11.31 -3.98
N LEU A 53 -6.99 -11.31 -3.92
CA LEU A 53 -7.78 -12.51 -3.82
C LEU A 53 -8.10 -13.03 -5.22
N TYR A 54 -7.91 -14.33 -5.46
CA TYR A 54 -8.19 -14.97 -6.74
C TYR A 54 -8.96 -16.28 -6.57
N ASN A 55 -9.79 -16.60 -7.55
CA ASN A 55 -10.53 -17.86 -7.59
C ASN A 55 -10.23 -18.56 -8.93
N ARG A 56 -9.52 -19.68 -8.87
CA ARG A 56 -9.14 -20.44 -10.07
C ARG A 56 -10.32 -21.13 -10.73
N HIS A 57 -11.30 -21.53 -9.95
CA HIS A 57 -12.48 -22.20 -10.46
C HIS A 57 -13.40 -21.24 -11.24
N LYS A 58 -13.67 -20.07 -10.65
CA LYS A 58 -14.48 -19.00 -11.28
C LYS A 58 -13.67 -18.16 -12.27
N GLN A 59 -12.35 -18.23 -12.24
CA GLN A 59 -11.42 -17.36 -12.97
C GLN A 59 -11.67 -15.87 -12.70
N THR A 60 -11.80 -15.55 -11.43
CA THR A 60 -12.06 -14.19 -10.94
C THR A 60 -11.01 -13.72 -9.95
N VAL A 61 -10.91 -12.40 -9.81
CA VAL A 61 -10.21 -11.71 -8.72
C VAL A 61 -11.19 -10.81 -7.96
N VAL A 62 -10.85 -10.50 -6.72
CA VAL A 62 -11.55 -9.50 -5.92
C VAL A 62 -10.67 -8.27 -5.81
N LEU A 63 -11.22 -7.13 -6.22
CA LEU A 63 -10.65 -5.81 -6.07
C LEU A 63 -11.61 -4.95 -5.24
N VAL A 64 -11.13 -3.80 -4.80
CA VAL A 64 -11.92 -2.80 -4.09
C VAL A 64 -11.90 -1.48 -4.85
N ARG A 65 -12.97 -0.71 -4.75
CA ARG A 65 -13.06 0.63 -5.33
C ARG A 65 -13.43 1.60 -4.22
N GLN A 66 -12.64 2.66 -4.05
CA GLN A 66 -12.85 3.65 -3.01
C GLN A 66 -12.36 5.03 -3.43
N PHE A 67 -12.84 6.05 -2.71
CA PHE A 67 -12.40 7.42 -2.92
C PHE A 67 -11.00 7.65 -2.36
N ARG A 68 -10.14 8.29 -3.16
CA ARG A 68 -8.77 8.67 -2.78
C ARG A 68 -8.55 10.15 -3.08
N ILE A 69 -8.66 10.98 -2.05
CA ILE A 69 -8.54 12.45 -2.17
C ILE A 69 -7.26 12.88 -2.91
N ALA A 70 -6.15 12.19 -2.71
CA ALA A 70 -4.89 12.51 -3.37
C ALA A 70 -4.97 12.40 -4.90
N THR A 71 -5.70 11.41 -5.41
CA THR A 71 -5.91 11.24 -6.85
C THR A 71 -6.83 12.32 -7.41
N TRP A 72 -7.87 12.69 -6.66
CA TRP A 72 -8.79 13.77 -7.04
C TRP A 72 -8.08 15.11 -7.14
N VAL A 73 -7.23 15.45 -6.17
CA VAL A 73 -6.40 16.67 -6.20
C VAL A 73 -5.50 16.71 -7.43
N ASN A 74 -5.05 15.57 -7.92
CA ASN A 74 -4.18 15.45 -9.09
C ASN A 74 -4.94 15.16 -10.40
N GLY A 75 -6.24 15.44 -10.46
CA GLY A 75 -7.02 15.44 -11.70
C GLY A 75 -7.81 14.17 -12.02
N ASN A 76 -7.90 13.22 -11.07
CA ASN A 76 -8.86 12.13 -11.19
C ASN A 76 -10.26 12.65 -10.87
N GLU A 77 -11.11 12.85 -11.88
CA GLU A 77 -12.35 13.63 -11.81
C GLU A 77 -13.33 13.15 -10.72
N ASP A 78 -13.51 11.84 -10.57
CA ASP A 78 -14.38 11.27 -9.53
C ASP A 78 -13.63 10.90 -8.24
N GLY A 79 -12.30 10.95 -8.25
CA GLY A 79 -11.45 10.56 -7.13
C GLY A 79 -11.49 9.08 -6.78
N MET A 80 -12.22 8.27 -7.54
CA MET A 80 -12.36 6.84 -7.30
C MET A 80 -11.18 6.07 -7.88
N LEU A 81 -10.68 5.10 -7.11
CA LEU A 81 -9.57 4.23 -7.51
C LEU A 81 -9.93 2.78 -7.28
N ILE A 82 -9.57 1.92 -8.24
CA ILE A 82 -9.69 0.47 -8.12
C ILE A 82 -8.35 -0.08 -7.69
N GLU A 83 -8.35 -0.82 -6.58
CA GLU A 83 -7.15 -1.28 -5.91
C GLU A 83 -7.28 -2.73 -5.46
N THR A 84 -6.17 -3.36 -5.13
CA THR A 84 -6.19 -4.55 -4.28
C THR A 84 -6.51 -4.14 -2.84
N CYS A 85 -7.20 -5.00 -2.10
CA CYS A 85 -7.47 -4.82 -0.67
C CYS A 85 -6.16 -4.55 0.09
N ALA A 86 -6.13 -3.51 0.91
CA ALA A 86 -4.90 -3.08 1.58
C ALA A 86 -5.17 -2.27 2.85
N GLY A 87 -4.27 -2.40 3.83
CA GLY A 87 -4.29 -1.61 5.04
C GLY A 87 -2.91 -1.24 5.57
N LEU A 88 -2.90 -0.31 6.52
CA LEU A 88 -1.71 0.04 7.28
C LEU A 88 -1.38 -1.06 8.29
N LEU A 89 -0.09 -1.34 8.47
CA LEU A 89 0.35 -2.37 9.42
C LEU A 89 0.05 -1.98 10.87
N ASP A 90 0.15 -0.67 11.18
CA ASP A 90 0.15 -0.19 12.57
C ASP A 90 1.14 -1.00 13.43
N SER A 91 0.63 -1.94 14.24
CA SER A 91 1.42 -2.85 15.05
C SER A 91 1.31 -4.32 14.60
N ASP A 92 0.52 -4.61 13.55
CA ASP A 92 0.29 -5.96 13.08
C ASP A 92 1.45 -6.46 12.19
N GLU A 93 1.68 -7.78 12.22
CA GLU A 93 2.52 -8.41 11.22
C GLU A 93 1.82 -8.36 9.84
N PRO A 94 2.57 -8.23 8.73
CA PRO A 94 1.99 -8.06 7.40
C PRO A 94 0.95 -9.12 7.01
N GLU A 95 1.16 -10.37 7.38
CA GLU A 95 0.25 -11.47 7.10
C GLU A 95 -1.07 -11.37 7.91
N GLU A 96 -0.98 -10.94 9.16
CA GLU A 96 -2.16 -10.70 10.00
C GLU A 96 -2.96 -9.51 9.49
N CYS A 97 -2.27 -8.43 9.12
CA CYS A 97 -2.88 -7.25 8.52
C CYS A 97 -3.72 -7.62 7.29
N VAL A 98 -3.16 -8.33 6.30
CA VAL A 98 -3.93 -8.65 5.09
C VAL A 98 -5.09 -9.62 5.32
N ARG A 99 -5.03 -10.49 6.33
CA ARG A 99 -6.17 -11.34 6.71
C ARG A 99 -7.32 -10.54 7.28
N LYS A 100 -7.00 -9.59 8.14
CA LYS A 100 -7.95 -8.67 8.75
C LYS A 100 -8.62 -7.80 7.69
N GLU A 101 -7.82 -7.13 6.85
CA GLU A 101 -8.30 -6.28 5.78
C GLU A 101 -9.15 -7.04 4.75
N ALA A 102 -8.78 -8.27 4.41
CA ALA A 102 -9.57 -9.10 3.50
C ALA A 102 -11.01 -9.31 4.02
N ILE A 103 -11.19 -9.57 5.31
CA ILE A 103 -12.53 -9.68 5.91
C ILE A 103 -13.25 -8.35 5.93
N GLU A 104 -12.59 -7.27 6.38
CA GLU A 104 -13.18 -5.95 6.58
C GLU A 104 -13.58 -5.30 5.25
N GLU A 105 -12.69 -5.30 4.27
CA GLU A 105 -12.94 -4.65 2.98
C GLU A 105 -13.72 -5.53 2.00
N THR A 106 -13.40 -6.83 1.92
CA THR A 106 -13.96 -7.71 0.88
C THR A 106 -15.00 -8.72 1.38
N GLY A 107 -15.06 -8.94 2.68
CA GLY A 107 -15.96 -9.93 3.30
C GLY A 107 -15.45 -11.37 3.24
N PHE A 108 -14.25 -11.64 2.72
CA PHE A 108 -13.71 -13.00 2.63
C PHE A 108 -12.73 -13.32 3.75
N GLU A 109 -13.01 -14.39 4.50
CA GLU A 109 -12.08 -14.99 5.46
C GLU A 109 -11.13 -15.94 4.72
N VAL A 110 -9.93 -15.44 4.39
CA VAL A 110 -8.98 -16.23 3.60
C VAL A 110 -8.20 -17.24 4.44
N GLY A 111 -7.87 -18.35 3.83
CA GLY A 111 -7.05 -19.40 4.43
C GLY A 111 -5.56 -19.10 4.35
N GLU A 112 -4.85 -19.87 3.53
CA GLU A 112 -3.43 -19.68 3.29
C GLU A 112 -3.17 -18.43 2.48
N VAL A 113 -2.27 -17.55 2.96
CA VAL A 113 -1.78 -16.40 2.23
C VAL A 113 -0.31 -16.58 1.86
N ARG A 114 0.07 -16.12 0.68
CA ARG A 114 1.44 -16.23 0.18
C ARG A 114 2.00 -14.85 -0.13
N LYS A 115 3.12 -14.50 0.50
CA LYS A 115 3.88 -13.29 0.17
C LYS A 115 4.51 -13.44 -1.22
N LEU A 116 4.38 -12.41 -2.04
CA LEU A 116 4.99 -12.34 -3.36
C LEU A 116 6.28 -11.52 -3.34
N PHE A 117 6.20 -10.30 -2.85
CA PHE A 117 7.31 -9.33 -2.80
C PHE A 117 6.97 -8.17 -1.86
N GLU A 118 7.88 -7.23 -1.75
CA GLU A 118 7.69 -5.95 -1.07
C GLU A 118 8.28 -4.82 -1.90
N LEU A 119 7.60 -3.68 -1.97
CA LEU A 119 8.00 -2.53 -2.80
C LEU A 119 7.77 -1.21 -2.08
N PHE A 120 8.68 -0.26 -2.29
CA PHE A 120 8.44 1.14 -1.98
C PHE A 120 7.50 1.75 -3.01
N MET A 121 6.41 2.38 -2.56
CA MET A 121 5.34 2.85 -3.45
C MET A 121 5.65 4.20 -4.11
N SER A 122 6.26 5.14 -3.38
CA SER A 122 6.61 6.45 -3.91
C SER A 122 7.94 6.96 -3.31
N PRO A 123 9.08 6.29 -3.62
CA PRO A 123 10.35 6.48 -2.92
C PRO A 123 11.00 7.85 -3.16
N GLY A 124 10.46 8.66 -4.06
CA GLY A 124 10.92 10.04 -4.27
C GLY A 124 10.64 10.98 -3.09
N GLY A 125 9.67 10.64 -2.23
CA GLY A 125 9.29 11.49 -1.11
C GLY A 125 8.54 10.80 0.01
N VAL A 126 8.09 9.56 -0.19
CA VAL A 126 7.30 8.79 0.79
C VAL A 126 8.08 7.56 1.25
N THR A 127 8.06 7.30 2.56
CA THR A 127 8.79 6.16 3.14
C THR A 127 8.06 4.83 2.98
N GLU A 128 6.82 4.83 2.53
CA GLU A 128 5.91 3.69 2.54
C GLU A 128 6.45 2.46 1.81
N LEU A 129 6.62 1.38 2.53
CA LEU A 129 6.88 0.04 2.04
C LEU A 129 5.59 -0.77 2.12
N ILE A 130 5.20 -1.42 1.02
CA ILE A 130 4.04 -2.30 0.97
C ILE A 130 4.48 -3.74 0.77
N TYR A 131 3.93 -4.64 1.60
CA TYR A 131 4.07 -6.09 1.49
C TYR A 131 2.93 -6.64 0.64
N PHE A 132 3.25 -7.36 -0.43
CA PHE A 132 2.28 -7.88 -1.41
C PHE A 132 2.03 -9.36 -1.19
N PHE A 133 0.75 -9.70 -1.01
CA PHE A 133 0.28 -11.06 -0.80
C PHE A 133 -0.74 -11.48 -1.86
N ILE A 134 -0.95 -12.78 -1.96
CA ILE A 134 -1.98 -13.40 -2.77
C ILE A 134 -2.63 -14.53 -1.98
N ALA A 135 -3.93 -14.70 -2.10
CA ALA A 135 -4.67 -15.83 -1.52
C ALA A 135 -5.77 -16.32 -2.46
N GLU A 136 -6.01 -17.62 -2.44
CA GLU A 136 -7.18 -18.20 -3.11
C GLU A 136 -8.41 -18.03 -2.22
N TYR A 137 -9.53 -17.61 -2.81
CA TYR A 137 -10.81 -17.53 -2.14
C TYR A 137 -11.85 -18.43 -2.81
N ASN A 138 -12.89 -18.79 -2.06
CA ASN A 138 -14.08 -19.44 -2.57
C ASN A 138 -15.33 -18.87 -1.87
N ASP A 139 -16.49 -19.13 -2.44
CA ASP A 139 -17.74 -18.55 -1.94
C ASP A 139 -18.11 -19.00 -0.52
N THR A 140 -17.61 -20.15 -0.05
CA THR A 140 -17.84 -20.65 1.33
C THR A 140 -17.07 -19.85 2.38
N GLN A 141 -16.08 -19.08 1.98
CA GLN A 141 -15.27 -18.22 2.86
C GLN A 141 -15.86 -16.80 3.00
N ARG A 142 -17.00 -16.53 2.38
CA ARG A 142 -17.66 -15.24 2.53
C ARG A 142 -18.29 -15.12 3.92
N ALA A 143 -17.69 -14.28 4.77
CA ALA A 143 -18.13 -14.04 6.15
C ALA A 143 -19.17 -12.90 6.24
N ASN A 144 -19.02 -11.88 5.38
CA ASN A 144 -19.91 -10.71 5.31
C ASN A 144 -19.86 -10.07 3.91
N ASP A 145 -20.48 -8.91 3.74
CA ASP A 145 -20.52 -8.21 2.46
C ASP A 145 -19.31 -7.32 2.19
N GLY A 146 -18.38 -7.21 3.13
CA GLY A 146 -17.24 -6.28 3.05
C GLY A 146 -17.69 -4.83 3.17
N GLY A 147 -16.92 -3.94 2.56
CA GLY A 147 -17.28 -2.52 2.49
C GLY A 147 -16.44 -1.63 3.42
N GLY A 148 -15.52 -2.21 4.16
CA GLY A 148 -14.69 -1.50 5.14
C GLY A 148 -15.34 -1.39 6.51
N VAL A 149 -14.69 -0.64 7.39
CA VAL A 149 -15.12 -0.39 8.77
C VAL A 149 -15.25 1.11 9.02
N ASP A 150 -15.94 1.47 10.10
CA ASP A 150 -16.18 2.85 10.53
C ASP A 150 -16.81 3.72 9.44
N ASP A 151 -16.10 4.72 8.94
CA ASP A 151 -16.52 5.68 7.91
C ASP A 151 -15.98 5.36 6.50
N GLU A 152 -15.42 4.17 6.31
CA GLU A 152 -15.01 3.70 5.00
C GLU A 152 -16.21 3.37 4.12
N ASP A 153 -16.13 3.73 2.84
CA ASP A 153 -17.13 3.42 1.81
C ASP A 153 -16.42 2.72 0.65
N ILE A 154 -16.34 1.41 0.77
CA ILE A 154 -15.58 0.54 -0.13
C ILE A 154 -16.53 -0.34 -0.93
N GLU A 155 -16.46 -0.24 -2.25
CA GLU A 155 -17.17 -1.12 -3.18
C GLU A 155 -16.33 -2.35 -3.48
N VAL A 156 -16.90 -3.54 -3.29
CA VAL A 156 -16.26 -4.82 -3.59
C VAL A 156 -16.53 -5.22 -5.02
N LEU A 157 -15.48 -5.48 -5.80
CA LEU A 157 -15.55 -5.85 -7.21
C LEU A 157 -15.03 -7.27 -7.41
N GLU A 158 -15.91 -8.23 -7.70
CA GLU A 158 -15.51 -9.56 -8.19
C GLU A 158 -15.49 -9.52 -9.72
N LEU A 159 -14.29 -9.59 -10.32
CA LEU A 159 -14.07 -9.41 -11.75
C LEU A 159 -13.43 -10.65 -12.39
N PRO A 160 -13.85 -11.04 -13.61
CA PRO A 160 -13.12 -12.02 -14.40
C PRO A 160 -11.67 -11.60 -14.65
N TYR A 161 -10.72 -12.56 -14.71
CA TYR A 161 -9.29 -12.28 -14.93
C TYR A 161 -9.05 -11.38 -16.15
N HIS A 162 -9.72 -11.65 -17.27
CA HIS A 162 -9.53 -10.86 -18.49
C HIS A 162 -9.94 -9.40 -18.30
N ARG A 163 -11.03 -9.15 -17.53
CA ARG A 163 -11.47 -7.78 -17.24
C ARG A 163 -10.47 -7.03 -16.34
N ALA A 164 -9.95 -7.69 -15.32
CA ALA A 164 -8.94 -7.10 -14.47
C ALA A 164 -7.65 -6.77 -15.26
N LEU A 165 -7.24 -7.63 -16.19
CA LEU A 165 -6.08 -7.39 -17.05
C LEU A 165 -6.31 -6.25 -18.07
N GLU A 166 -7.53 -6.09 -18.59
CA GLU A 166 -7.87 -4.97 -19.50
C GLU A 166 -7.82 -3.61 -18.81
N MET A 167 -7.94 -3.58 -17.47
CA MET A 167 -7.93 -2.35 -16.67
C MET A 167 -6.52 -1.91 -16.27
N MET A 168 -5.50 -2.73 -16.51
CA MET A 168 -4.08 -2.45 -16.23
C MET A 168 -3.41 -1.74 -17.39
#